data_e7c475b325114909e0fd41da3b1ad94b
#
_entry.id   e7c475b325114909e0fd41da3b1ad94b
#
_cell.length_a   1.000
_cell.length_b   1.000
_cell.length_c   1.000
_cell.angle_alpha   90.00
_cell.angle_beta   90.00
_cell.angle_gamma   90.00
#
_symmetry.space_group_name_H-M   'P 1'
#
loop_
_entity.id
_entity.type
_entity.pdbx_description
1 polymer ?
#
loop_
_entity_poly.entity_id
_entity_poly.type
_entity_poly.pdbx_seq_one_letter_code
_entity_poly.pdbx_strand_id
1 'polypeptide(L)'
;MPICIQNELPVKNKLLEEGVVVIEENRAKNQDIRPLKILILNLMPKKEETERQLLRLLGNSPLQITVEFLHMTSHIAKNTAQSYLEKFYKTFDEVKDKYYDGLIITGAPVEQLEFEDVNYWGELNSIFEWSKTHVFSTLNICWAAQASLYYHFGVKKEQVADKIFGVFEHDVLIENHTLTRGFTDTFLAPHSRHTRIEEEKLPTISELDVLAKSEEVGTLIAATKDFRKIFVTGHIEYDANTLHNEYVRDKNSNLPIEVPVNYYPGNDDTKVPKNRWRGVAYLFYHNWLNQVYQQTPYDLTELGK
;
A
#
# COMPACT_ATOMS: atom_id res chain seq x y z
N MET A 1 -12.96 15.51 -5.55
CA MET A 1 -14.17 14.74 -5.92
C MET A 1 -14.33 13.60 -4.95
N PRO A 2 -15.52 13.00 -4.77
CA PRO A 2 -15.73 11.92 -3.84
C PRO A 2 -15.05 10.61 -4.32
N ILE A 3 -14.60 9.79 -3.36
CA ILE A 3 -14.24 8.41 -3.67
C ILE A 3 -15.50 7.56 -3.84
N CYS A 4 -15.55 6.78 -4.92
CA CYS A 4 -16.65 5.85 -5.17
C CYS A 4 -16.36 4.51 -4.50
N ILE A 5 -17.24 4.10 -3.61
CA ILE A 5 -17.14 2.83 -2.88
C ILE A 5 -18.39 1.97 -3.13
N GLN A 6 -18.26 0.67 -2.88
CA GLN A 6 -19.37 -0.28 -2.95
C GLN A 6 -20.50 0.14 -2.00
N ASN A 7 -21.74 -0.11 -2.44
CA ASN A 7 -22.92 0.14 -1.61
C ASN A 7 -22.82 -0.64 -0.30
N GLU A 8 -23.22 0.00 0.80
CA GLU A 8 -23.24 -0.59 2.15
C GLU A 8 -21.84 -1.04 2.69
N LEU A 9 -20.73 -0.57 2.11
CA LEU A 9 -19.40 -0.88 2.66
C LEU A 9 -19.29 -0.34 4.11
N PRO A 10 -19.01 -1.17 5.13
CA PRO A 10 -19.08 -0.78 6.54
C PRO A 10 -18.16 0.37 6.92
N VAL A 11 -17.03 0.52 6.26
CA VAL A 11 -16.04 1.57 6.53
C VAL A 11 -16.56 2.98 6.13
N LYS A 12 -17.65 3.09 5.38
CA LYS A 12 -18.24 4.35 4.90
C LYS A 12 -18.43 5.38 6.01
N ASN A 13 -19.07 4.98 7.13
CA ASN A 13 -19.35 5.91 8.21
C ASN A 13 -18.08 6.46 8.86
N LYS A 14 -17.06 5.62 9.04
CA LYS A 14 -15.75 6.03 9.58
C LYS A 14 -15.04 7.02 8.63
N LEU A 15 -15.14 6.80 7.32
CA LEU A 15 -14.58 7.72 6.32
C LEU A 15 -15.27 9.09 6.36
N LEU A 16 -16.60 9.12 6.48
CA LEU A 16 -17.37 10.38 6.61
C LEU A 16 -17.00 11.13 7.88
N GLU A 17 -16.81 10.44 9.02
CA GLU A 17 -16.34 11.03 10.27
C GLU A 17 -14.92 11.63 10.14
N GLU A 18 -14.08 11.05 9.28
CA GLU A 18 -12.74 11.56 8.95
C GLU A 18 -12.76 12.71 7.92
N GLY A 19 -13.95 13.15 7.45
CA GLY A 19 -14.10 14.21 6.46
C GLY A 19 -13.80 13.80 5.02
N VAL A 20 -13.72 12.49 4.76
CA VAL A 20 -13.55 11.97 3.38
C VAL A 20 -14.87 12.05 2.63
N VAL A 21 -14.88 12.67 1.46
CA VAL A 21 -16.08 12.74 0.61
C VAL A 21 -16.26 11.41 -0.11
N VAL A 22 -17.34 10.71 0.24
CA VAL A 22 -17.66 9.37 -0.27
C VAL A 22 -18.90 9.41 -1.13
N ILE A 23 -18.91 8.67 -2.24
CA ILE A 23 -20.08 8.43 -3.10
C ILE A 23 -20.30 6.92 -3.28
N GLU A 24 -21.52 6.46 -3.15
CA GLU A 24 -21.86 5.06 -3.45
C GLU A 24 -22.03 4.85 -4.96
N GLU A 25 -21.75 3.62 -5.43
CA GLU A 25 -21.76 3.23 -6.84
C GLU A 25 -23.05 3.65 -7.57
N ASN A 26 -24.22 3.50 -6.93
CA ASN A 26 -25.50 3.85 -7.53
C ASN A 26 -25.60 5.35 -7.88
N ARG A 27 -24.98 6.21 -7.09
CA ARG A 27 -24.95 7.65 -7.36
C ARG A 27 -23.88 8.02 -8.39
N ALA A 28 -22.74 7.32 -8.37
CA ALA A 28 -21.61 7.56 -9.28
C ALA A 28 -21.97 7.26 -10.74
N LYS A 29 -22.80 6.24 -11.00
CA LYS A 29 -23.23 5.82 -12.35
C LYS A 29 -23.98 6.88 -13.14
N ASN A 30 -24.46 7.93 -12.48
CA ASN A 30 -25.23 9.02 -13.13
C ASN A 30 -24.34 10.24 -13.46
N GLN A 31 -23.01 10.11 -13.39
CA GLN A 31 -22.08 11.19 -13.72
C GLN A 31 -21.34 10.88 -15.02
N ASP A 32 -21.27 11.85 -15.92
CA ASP A 32 -20.65 11.74 -17.25
C ASP A 32 -19.12 11.95 -17.15
N ILE A 33 -18.45 11.21 -16.24
CA ILE A 33 -17.03 11.30 -15.94
C ILE A 33 -16.43 9.90 -15.94
N ARG A 34 -15.30 9.70 -16.64
CA ARG A 34 -14.54 8.45 -16.50
C ARG A 34 -13.77 8.47 -15.17
N PRO A 35 -14.21 7.72 -14.15
CA PRO A 35 -13.45 7.61 -12.92
C PRO A 35 -12.18 6.79 -13.13
N LEU A 36 -11.13 7.07 -12.34
CA LEU A 36 -10.00 6.17 -12.21
C LEU A 36 -10.46 4.87 -11.54
N LYS A 37 -10.09 3.74 -12.11
CA LYS A 37 -10.39 2.40 -11.58
C LYS A 37 -9.18 1.89 -10.80
N ILE A 38 -9.30 1.81 -9.49
CA ILE A 38 -8.25 1.28 -8.61
C ILE A 38 -8.69 -0.06 -8.03
N LEU A 39 -7.84 -1.08 -8.23
CA LEU A 39 -7.99 -2.38 -7.59
C LEU A 39 -7.10 -2.43 -6.35
N ILE A 40 -7.58 -2.97 -5.23
CA ILE A 40 -6.80 -3.14 -4.01
C ILE A 40 -6.77 -4.62 -3.63
N LEU A 41 -5.62 -5.27 -3.83
CA LEU A 41 -5.36 -6.59 -3.28
C LEU A 41 -4.98 -6.42 -1.81
N ASN A 42 -5.94 -6.69 -0.92
CA ASN A 42 -5.76 -6.51 0.51
C ASN A 42 -5.34 -7.84 1.18
N LEU A 43 -4.06 -7.97 1.48
CA LEU A 43 -3.46 -9.14 2.15
C LEU A 43 -3.42 -8.99 3.68
N MET A 44 -3.76 -7.79 4.20
CA MET A 44 -3.74 -7.53 5.64
C MET A 44 -4.82 -8.31 6.39
N PRO A 45 -4.52 -8.74 7.64
CA PRO A 45 -5.47 -9.53 8.44
C PRO A 45 -6.69 -8.74 8.91
N LYS A 46 -6.55 -7.43 9.14
CA LYS A 46 -7.64 -6.52 9.54
C LYS A 46 -8.12 -5.73 8.32
N LYS A 47 -9.02 -6.34 7.53
CA LYS A 47 -9.48 -5.79 6.25
C LYS A 47 -10.03 -4.37 6.36
N GLU A 48 -11.00 -4.14 7.24
CA GLU A 48 -11.68 -2.84 7.41
C GLU A 48 -10.73 -1.71 7.83
N GLU A 49 -9.71 -2.00 8.64
CA GLU A 49 -8.71 -1.00 9.05
C GLU A 49 -7.88 -0.54 7.84
N THR A 50 -7.41 -1.49 7.03
CA THR A 50 -6.63 -1.22 5.82
C THR A 50 -7.47 -0.53 4.75
N GLU A 51 -8.71 -0.98 4.54
CA GLU A 51 -9.67 -0.33 3.64
C GLU A 51 -9.82 1.15 3.98
N ARG A 52 -10.09 1.46 5.26
CA ARG A 52 -10.27 2.82 5.76
C ARG A 52 -9.01 3.67 5.53
N GLN A 53 -7.83 3.14 5.84
CA GLN A 53 -6.55 3.83 5.66
C GLN A 53 -6.31 4.19 4.19
N LEU A 54 -6.46 3.24 3.28
CA LEU A 54 -6.24 3.46 1.85
C LEU A 54 -7.32 4.33 1.21
N LEU A 55 -8.60 4.08 1.51
CA LEU A 55 -9.70 4.87 0.97
C LEU A 55 -9.63 6.34 1.38
N ARG A 56 -9.20 6.63 2.61
CA ARG A 56 -8.96 8.00 3.09
C ARG A 56 -7.90 8.71 2.25
N LEU A 57 -6.79 8.04 1.93
CA LEU A 57 -5.70 8.62 1.15
C LEU A 57 -6.10 8.83 -0.32
N LEU A 58 -6.76 7.83 -0.91
CA LEU A 58 -7.29 7.93 -2.27
C LEU A 58 -8.38 9.00 -2.40
N GLY A 59 -9.24 9.14 -1.37
CA GLY A 59 -10.34 10.11 -1.35
C GLY A 59 -9.90 11.57 -1.25
N ASN A 60 -8.65 11.84 -0.91
CA ASN A 60 -8.08 13.20 -0.87
C ASN A 60 -7.58 13.66 -2.25
N SER A 61 -8.40 13.51 -3.27
CA SER A 61 -8.10 13.88 -4.66
C SER A 61 -9.29 14.58 -5.29
N PRO A 62 -9.08 15.55 -6.21
CA PRO A 62 -10.15 16.11 -7.02
C PRO A 62 -10.67 15.13 -8.07
N LEU A 63 -9.98 14.01 -8.32
CA LEU A 63 -10.37 12.99 -9.29
C LEU A 63 -11.44 12.08 -8.72
N GLN A 64 -12.36 11.64 -9.56
CA GLN A 64 -13.30 10.57 -9.18
C GLN A 64 -12.58 9.24 -9.28
N ILE A 65 -12.68 8.44 -8.21
CA ILE A 65 -12.00 7.15 -8.10
C ILE A 65 -13.03 6.09 -7.74
N THR A 66 -13.04 5.00 -8.50
CA THR A 66 -13.77 3.78 -8.17
C THR A 66 -12.80 2.74 -7.64
N VAL A 67 -13.13 2.13 -6.51
CA VAL A 67 -12.28 1.11 -5.87
C VAL A 67 -13.01 -0.22 -5.85
N GLU A 68 -12.32 -1.27 -6.33
CA GLU A 68 -12.70 -2.67 -6.12
C GLU A 68 -11.66 -3.33 -5.20
N PHE A 69 -12.09 -4.24 -4.33
CA PHE A 69 -11.22 -5.01 -3.47
C PHE A 69 -11.03 -6.42 -3.99
N LEU A 70 -9.81 -6.94 -3.88
CA LEU A 70 -9.40 -8.27 -4.28
C LEU A 70 -8.86 -9.04 -3.05
N HIS A 71 -9.19 -10.32 -2.94
CA HIS A 71 -8.62 -11.23 -1.96
C HIS A 71 -8.02 -12.47 -2.65
N MET A 72 -7.11 -13.15 -1.97
CA MET A 72 -6.56 -14.43 -2.42
C MET A 72 -7.57 -15.55 -2.23
N THR A 73 -7.77 -16.36 -3.27
CA THR A 73 -8.62 -17.55 -3.21
C THR A 73 -7.90 -18.76 -2.62
N SER A 74 -6.59 -18.83 -2.80
CA SER A 74 -5.71 -19.87 -2.25
C SER A 74 -5.40 -19.69 -0.75
N HIS A 75 -5.97 -18.65 -0.10
CA HIS A 75 -5.78 -18.38 1.32
C HIS A 75 -7.10 -18.14 2.04
N ILE A 76 -7.30 -18.86 3.14
CA ILE A 76 -8.48 -18.68 4.01
C ILE A 76 -8.17 -17.55 5.02
N ALA A 77 -8.91 -16.45 4.93
CA ALA A 77 -8.79 -15.35 5.88
C ALA A 77 -9.26 -15.76 7.28
N LYS A 78 -8.36 -15.65 8.27
CA LYS A 78 -8.69 -16.08 9.66
C LYS A 78 -9.46 -15.03 10.45
N ASN A 79 -9.31 -13.74 10.09
CA ASN A 79 -9.83 -12.60 10.86
C ASN A 79 -10.97 -11.85 10.18
N THR A 80 -11.48 -12.37 9.05
CA THR A 80 -12.56 -11.74 8.28
C THR A 80 -13.61 -12.79 7.97
N ALA A 81 -14.88 -12.49 8.23
CA ALA A 81 -15.97 -13.40 7.92
C ALA A 81 -16.05 -13.67 6.41
N GLN A 82 -16.29 -14.92 6.04
CA GLN A 82 -16.41 -15.31 4.63
C GLN A 82 -17.51 -14.52 3.91
N SER A 83 -18.65 -14.27 4.58
CA SER A 83 -19.76 -13.46 4.04
C SER A 83 -19.38 -12.00 3.75
N TYR A 84 -18.39 -11.44 4.49
CA TYR A 84 -17.85 -10.12 4.22
C TYR A 84 -17.04 -10.13 2.91
N LEU A 85 -16.18 -11.12 2.74
CA LEU A 85 -15.39 -11.28 1.51
C LEU A 85 -16.28 -11.47 0.31
N GLU A 86 -17.26 -12.38 0.38
CA GLU A 86 -18.20 -12.63 -0.71
C GLU A 86 -19.01 -11.38 -1.11
N LYS A 87 -19.30 -10.50 -0.15
CA LYS A 87 -20.09 -9.28 -0.42
C LYS A 87 -19.26 -8.15 -0.99
N PHE A 88 -18.02 -7.94 -0.51
CA PHE A 88 -17.24 -6.72 -0.78
C PHE A 88 -15.94 -6.96 -1.56
N TYR A 89 -15.49 -8.20 -1.67
CA TYR A 89 -14.24 -8.55 -2.35
C TYR A 89 -14.52 -9.37 -3.61
N LYS A 90 -13.63 -9.22 -4.57
CA LYS A 90 -13.58 -10.03 -5.80
C LYS A 90 -12.50 -11.09 -5.68
N THR A 91 -12.65 -12.15 -6.45
CA THR A 91 -11.59 -13.13 -6.73
C THR A 91 -10.81 -12.70 -7.96
N PHE A 92 -9.61 -13.28 -8.17
CA PHE A 92 -8.83 -12.98 -9.37
C PHE A 92 -9.58 -13.39 -10.66
N ASP A 93 -10.31 -14.49 -10.64
CA ASP A 93 -11.12 -14.93 -11.79
C ASP A 93 -12.21 -13.92 -12.19
N GLU A 94 -12.75 -13.14 -11.25
CA GLU A 94 -13.77 -12.12 -11.53
C GLU A 94 -13.18 -10.81 -12.09
N VAL A 95 -11.86 -10.61 -11.99
CA VAL A 95 -11.20 -9.38 -12.42
C VAL A 95 -10.19 -9.56 -13.55
N LYS A 96 -9.75 -10.77 -13.87
CA LYS A 96 -8.69 -11.07 -14.84
C LYS A 96 -8.92 -10.53 -16.25
N ASP A 97 -10.18 -10.37 -16.66
CA ASP A 97 -10.56 -9.82 -17.98
C ASP A 97 -10.82 -8.30 -17.94
N LYS A 98 -10.60 -7.66 -16.78
CA LYS A 98 -10.80 -6.22 -16.59
C LYS A 98 -9.48 -5.47 -16.63
N TYR A 99 -9.56 -4.16 -16.90
CA TYR A 99 -8.43 -3.24 -16.93
C TYR A 99 -8.59 -2.18 -15.86
N TYR A 100 -7.47 -1.79 -15.24
CA TYR A 100 -7.41 -0.83 -14.14
C TYR A 100 -6.37 0.25 -14.38
N ASP A 101 -6.63 1.45 -13.90
CA ASP A 101 -5.67 2.55 -13.88
C ASP A 101 -4.57 2.28 -12.84
N GLY A 102 -4.92 1.70 -11.70
CA GLY A 102 -3.97 1.37 -10.64
C GLY A 102 -4.32 0.09 -9.87
N LEU A 103 -3.29 -0.57 -9.36
CA LEU A 103 -3.39 -1.70 -8.42
C LEU A 103 -2.57 -1.38 -7.18
N ILE A 104 -3.19 -1.49 -6.00
CA ILE A 104 -2.47 -1.46 -4.72
C ILE A 104 -2.40 -2.88 -4.17
N ILE A 105 -1.20 -3.34 -3.82
CA ILE A 105 -1.00 -4.62 -3.13
C ILE A 105 -0.45 -4.29 -1.73
N THR A 106 -1.20 -4.68 -0.69
CA THR A 106 -0.86 -4.36 0.69
C THR A 106 0.20 -5.29 1.26
N GLY A 107 0.78 -4.92 2.40
CA GLY A 107 1.59 -5.82 3.21
C GLY A 107 0.83 -7.08 3.64
N ALA A 108 1.58 -8.07 4.13
CA ALA A 108 1.05 -9.31 4.68
C ALA A 108 1.94 -9.79 5.84
N PRO A 109 1.37 -10.40 6.90
CA PRO A 109 2.14 -10.87 8.06
C PRO A 109 2.78 -12.24 7.81
N VAL A 110 3.47 -12.41 6.68
CA VAL A 110 4.15 -13.65 6.24
C VAL A 110 5.61 -13.43 5.91
N GLU A 111 6.18 -12.33 6.35
CA GLU A 111 7.52 -11.88 6.01
C GLU A 111 8.66 -12.81 6.47
N GLN A 112 8.39 -13.65 7.48
CA GLN A 112 9.36 -14.63 7.99
C GLN A 112 9.43 -15.91 7.15
N LEU A 113 8.44 -16.15 6.27
CA LEU A 113 8.44 -17.28 5.33
C LEU A 113 9.25 -16.90 4.07
N GLU A 114 9.90 -17.87 3.44
CA GLU A 114 10.39 -17.64 2.07
C GLU A 114 9.20 -17.36 1.14
N PHE A 115 9.44 -16.64 0.04
CA PHE A 115 8.33 -16.25 -0.83
C PHE A 115 7.60 -17.47 -1.40
N GLU A 116 8.35 -18.48 -1.79
CA GLU A 116 7.85 -19.74 -2.37
C GLU A 116 7.07 -20.59 -1.35
N ASP A 117 7.31 -20.42 -0.05
CA ASP A 117 6.61 -21.11 1.02
C ASP A 117 5.27 -20.47 1.41
N VAL A 118 4.98 -19.27 0.86
CA VAL A 118 3.71 -18.58 1.07
C VAL A 118 2.62 -19.28 0.24
N ASN A 119 1.58 -19.79 0.88
CA ASN A 119 0.54 -20.64 0.27
C ASN A 119 -0.18 -20.00 -0.93
N TYR A 120 -0.20 -18.66 -1.05
CA TYR A 120 -0.78 -17.93 -2.19
C TYR A 120 0.28 -17.38 -3.15
N TRP A 121 1.55 -17.79 -3.05
CA TRP A 121 2.62 -17.29 -3.92
C TRP A 121 2.33 -17.49 -5.40
N GLY A 122 1.82 -18.66 -5.79
CA GLY A 122 1.47 -18.94 -7.19
C GLY A 122 0.36 -18.03 -7.72
N GLU A 123 -0.68 -17.76 -6.92
CA GLU A 123 -1.76 -16.84 -7.27
C GLU A 123 -1.25 -15.40 -7.36
N LEU A 124 -0.38 -14.96 -6.43
CA LEU A 124 0.25 -13.64 -6.45
C LEU A 124 1.12 -13.44 -7.70
N ASN A 125 1.90 -14.45 -8.09
CA ASN A 125 2.70 -14.40 -9.32
C ASN A 125 1.82 -14.25 -10.57
N SER A 126 0.67 -14.92 -10.61
CA SER A 126 -0.30 -14.76 -11.70
C SER A 126 -0.85 -13.33 -11.75
N ILE A 127 -1.10 -12.70 -10.58
CA ILE A 127 -1.53 -11.30 -10.49
C ILE A 127 -0.40 -10.34 -10.91
N PHE A 128 0.85 -10.60 -10.53
CA PHE A 128 1.99 -9.80 -10.98
C PHE A 128 2.14 -9.85 -12.51
N GLU A 129 2.02 -11.05 -13.11
CA GLU A 129 2.10 -11.19 -14.56
C GLU A 129 0.95 -10.49 -15.28
N TRP A 130 -0.29 -10.72 -14.83
CA TRP A 130 -1.49 -10.08 -15.33
C TRP A 130 -1.40 -8.54 -15.26
N SER A 131 -0.85 -8.01 -14.18
CA SER A 131 -0.74 -6.56 -13.98
C SER A 131 0.11 -5.86 -15.03
N LYS A 132 1.03 -6.57 -15.68
CA LYS A 132 1.89 -6.00 -16.75
C LYS A 132 1.09 -5.50 -17.96
N THR A 133 -0.07 -6.09 -18.22
CA THR A 133 -0.89 -5.80 -19.41
C THR A 133 -2.26 -5.23 -19.07
N HIS A 134 -2.75 -5.40 -17.85
CA HIS A 134 -4.11 -5.01 -17.45
C HIS A 134 -4.16 -3.85 -16.44
N VAL A 135 -2.99 -3.44 -15.93
CA VAL A 135 -2.89 -2.35 -14.95
C VAL A 135 -1.87 -1.33 -15.43
N PHE A 136 -2.19 -0.04 -15.35
CA PHE A 136 -1.20 0.97 -15.72
C PHE A 136 -0.10 1.09 -14.66
N SER A 137 -0.43 1.26 -13.38
CA SER A 137 0.56 1.43 -12.31
C SER A 137 0.23 0.57 -11.09
N THR A 138 1.24 -0.15 -10.57
CA THR A 138 1.11 -1.01 -9.38
C THR A 138 1.87 -0.39 -8.21
N LEU A 139 1.19 -0.14 -7.09
CA LEU A 139 1.76 0.32 -5.82
C LEU A 139 1.82 -0.85 -4.84
N ASN A 140 3.03 -1.28 -4.51
CA ASN A 140 3.30 -2.40 -3.62
C ASN A 140 3.76 -1.89 -2.25
N ILE A 141 3.15 -2.37 -1.15
CA ILE A 141 3.39 -1.87 0.20
C ILE A 141 4.01 -2.96 1.08
N CYS A 142 5.06 -2.62 1.82
CA CYS A 142 5.75 -3.44 2.82
C CYS A 142 6.16 -4.81 2.24
N TRP A 143 5.59 -5.91 2.75
CA TRP A 143 5.90 -7.25 2.26
C TRP A 143 5.63 -7.39 0.74
N ALA A 144 4.54 -6.82 0.23
CA ALA A 144 4.27 -6.86 -1.21
C ALA A 144 5.32 -6.09 -2.02
N ALA A 145 5.93 -5.03 -1.49
CA ALA A 145 7.05 -4.36 -2.14
C ALA A 145 8.26 -5.30 -2.26
N GLN A 146 8.58 -6.03 -1.20
CA GLN A 146 9.66 -7.03 -1.22
C GLN A 146 9.35 -8.18 -2.19
N ALA A 147 8.12 -8.71 -2.14
CA ALA A 147 7.66 -9.78 -3.03
C ALA A 147 7.70 -9.39 -4.51
N SER A 148 7.27 -8.17 -4.82
CA SER A 148 7.27 -7.63 -6.18
C SER A 148 8.70 -7.33 -6.69
N LEU A 149 9.58 -6.79 -5.83
CA LEU A 149 11.00 -6.62 -6.14
C LEU A 149 11.69 -7.96 -6.42
N TYR A 150 11.36 -8.98 -5.62
CA TYR A 150 11.86 -10.32 -5.85
C TYR A 150 11.36 -10.92 -7.17
N TYR A 151 10.06 -10.86 -7.42
CA TYR A 151 9.45 -11.42 -8.63
C TYR A 151 9.97 -10.78 -9.92
N HIS A 152 10.05 -9.44 -9.94
CA HIS A 152 10.42 -8.72 -11.17
C HIS A 152 11.93 -8.57 -11.39
N PHE A 153 12.70 -8.46 -10.31
CA PHE A 153 14.12 -8.09 -10.38
C PHE A 153 15.05 -9.06 -9.63
N GLY A 154 14.49 -10.10 -8.98
CA GLY A 154 15.24 -11.07 -8.20
C GLY A 154 15.91 -10.45 -6.96
N VAL A 155 15.45 -9.29 -6.46
CA VAL A 155 15.94 -8.68 -5.21
C VAL A 155 15.45 -9.51 -4.05
N LYS A 156 16.37 -10.10 -3.29
CA LYS A 156 16.03 -10.95 -2.15
C LYS A 156 15.67 -10.12 -0.92
N LYS A 157 14.97 -10.74 0.01
CA LYS A 157 14.81 -10.22 1.36
C LYS A 157 15.83 -10.86 2.30
N GLU A 158 16.18 -10.16 3.36
CA GLU A 158 17.06 -10.59 4.42
C GLU A 158 16.34 -10.45 5.76
N GLN A 159 16.50 -11.44 6.65
CA GLN A 159 16.02 -11.34 8.02
C GLN A 159 16.85 -10.31 8.78
N VAL A 160 16.20 -9.51 9.64
CA VAL A 160 16.89 -8.61 10.58
C VAL A 160 16.88 -9.21 11.97
N ALA A 161 17.93 -8.92 12.75
CA ALA A 161 18.07 -9.44 14.12
C ALA A 161 16.93 -8.93 15.01
N ASP A 162 16.64 -7.64 14.94
CA ASP A 162 15.58 -6.98 15.71
C ASP A 162 14.52 -6.44 14.75
N LYS A 163 13.25 -6.52 15.15
CA LYS A 163 12.13 -5.96 14.37
C LYS A 163 12.37 -4.48 14.10
N ILE A 164 12.37 -4.08 12.84
CA ILE A 164 12.33 -2.67 12.45
C ILE A 164 10.92 -2.15 12.81
N PHE A 165 10.81 -1.46 13.95
CA PHE A 165 9.53 -1.10 14.52
C PHE A 165 9.55 0.33 15.09
N GLY A 166 8.91 1.25 14.42
CA GLY A 166 8.92 2.66 14.83
C GLY A 166 8.70 3.64 13.68
N VAL A 167 9.09 4.88 13.91
CA VAL A 167 9.00 6.00 12.95
C VAL A 167 10.40 6.53 12.68
N PHE A 168 10.85 6.38 11.45
CA PHE A 168 12.22 6.68 11.03
C PHE A 168 12.25 7.86 10.04
N GLU A 169 13.35 8.59 10.05
CA GLU A 169 13.61 9.66 9.11
C GLU A 169 14.17 9.10 7.79
N HIS A 170 13.74 9.69 6.69
CA HIS A 170 14.14 9.30 5.33
C HIS A 170 14.51 10.55 4.54
N ASP A 171 15.62 10.47 3.81
CA ASP A 171 16.06 11.48 2.85
C ASP A 171 15.38 11.27 1.50
N VAL A 172 15.00 12.37 0.85
CA VAL A 172 14.60 12.37 -0.56
C VAL A 172 15.85 12.38 -1.43
N LEU A 173 16.05 11.35 -2.24
CA LEU A 173 17.28 11.17 -3.01
C LEU A 173 17.25 11.80 -4.41
N ILE A 174 16.06 11.97 -4.99
CA ILE A 174 15.88 12.56 -6.32
C ILE A 174 14.98 13.78 -6.20
N GLU A 175 15.59 14.93 -6.33
CA GLU A 175 14.89 16.22 -6.30
C GLU A 175 13.88 16.31 -7.45
N ASN A 176 12.71 16.87 -7.17
CA ASN A 176 11.63 17.09 -8.15
C ASN A 176 11.07 15.82 -8.84
N HIS A 177 11.33 14.63 -8.32
CA HIS A 177 10.71 13.42 -8.86
C HIS A 177 9.18 13.46 -8.65
N THR A 178 8.43 13.02 -9.66
CA THR A 178 6.95 13.13 -9.69
C THR A 178 6.28 12.58 -8.42
N LEU A 179 6.71 11.42 -7.91
CA LEU A 179 6.10 10.78 -6.73
C LEU A 179 6.42 11.49 -5.42
N THR A 180 7.59 12.11 -5.30
CA THR A 180 8.06 12.81 -4.09
C THR A 180 7.98 14.34 -4.21
N ARG A 181 7.38 14.85 -5.30
CA ARG A 181 7.22 16.28 -5.52
C ARG A 181 6.46 16.93 -4.36
N GLY A 182 7.06 17.99 -3.81
CA GLY A 182 6.52 18.73 -2.67
C GLY A 182 6.85 18.13 -1.31
N PHE A 183 7.59 17.02 -1.24
CA PHE A 183 8.16 16.56 0.01
C PHE A 183 9.22 17.54 0.51
N THR A 184 9.46 17.56 1.81
CA THR A 184 10.65 18.18 2.40
C THR A 184 11.86 17.28 2.12
N ASP A 185 13.08 17.83 2.21
CA ASP A 185 14.32 17.08 1.97
C ASP A 185 14.41 15.81 2.83
N THR A 186 13.90 15.89 4.06
CA THR A 186 13.72 14.77 4.97
C THR A 186 12.28 14.66 5.44
N PHE A 187 11.82 13.43 5.72
CA PHE A 187 10.49 13.18 6.24
C PHE A 187 10.44 11.90 7.08
N LEU A 188 9.38 11.76 7.87
CA LEU A 188 9.17 10.62 8.76
C LEU A 188 8.22 9.61 8.15
N ALA A 189 8.52 8.32 8.30
CA ALA A 189 7.63 7.23 7.92
C ALA A 189 7.67 6.08 8.92
N PRO A 190 6.52 5.41 9.19
CA PRO A 190 6.47 4.25 10.06
C PRO A 190 6.92 2.97 9.35
N HIS A 191 7.57 2.09 10.12
CA HIS A 191 7.94 0.74 9.72
C HIS A 191 7.50 -0.27 10.77
N SER A 192 7.11 -1.46 10.31
CA SER A 192 6.82 -2.64 11.14
C SER A 192 7.15 -3.90 10.35
N ARG A 193 8.39 -4.37 10.42
CA ARG A 193 8.86 -5.53 9.64
C ARG A 193 10.03 -6.26 10.28
N HIS A 194 10.15 -7.56 10.02
CA HIS A 194 11.26 -8.43 10.43
C HIS A 194 12.26 -8.70 9.28
N THR A 195 12.08 -8.06 8.14
CA THR A 195 12.92 -8.23 6.97
C THR A 195 13.28 -6.90 6.33
N ARG A 196 14.36 -6.88 5.57
CA ARG A 196 14.76 -5.81 4.66
C ARG A 196 15.08 -6.40 3.28
N ILE A 197 15.19 -5.56 2.28
CA ILE A 197 15.60 -5.94 0.93
C ILE A 197 17.13 -5.93 0.81
N GLU A 198 17.66 -6.65 -0.16
CA GLU A 198 19.07 -6.64 -0.57
C GLU A 198 19.39 -5.29 -1.24
N GLU A 199 19.77 -4.28 -0.40
CA GLU A 199 19.92 -2.87 -0.81
C GLU A 199 20.96 -2.68 -1.92
N GLU A 200 22.06 -3.47 -1.91
CA GLU A 200 23.16 -3.36 -2.86
C GLU A 200 22.75 -3.71 -4.29
N LYS A 201 21.66 -4.44 -4.43
CA LYS A 201 21.14 -4.84 -5.74
C LYS A 201 20.35 -3.73 -6.43
N LEU A 202 19.68 -2.85 -5.69
CA LEU A 202 18.82 -1.81 -6.26
C LEU A 202 19.55 -0.92 -7.27
N PRO A 203 20.77 -0.38 -6.99
CA PRO A 203 21.50 0.45 -7.94
C PRO A 203 21.93 -0.27 -9.21
N THR A 204 21.93 -1.60 -9.23
CA THR A 204 22.29 -2.39 -10.42
C THR A 204 21.14 -2.54 -11.42
N ILE A 205 19.93 -2.18 -11.02
CA ILE A 205 18.72 -2.29 -11.83
C ILE A 205 18.51 -0.96 -12.57
N SER A 206 18.89 -0.90 -13.83
CA SER A 206 18.92 0.34 -14.63
C SER A 206 17.55 1.03 -14.80
N GLU A 207 16.48 0.27 -14.70
CA GLU A 207 15.10 0.75 -14.84
C GLU A 207 14.45 1.19 -13.52
N LEU A 208 15.18 1.10 -12.40
CA LEU A 208 14.69 1.42 -11.06
C LEU A 208 15.38 2.66 -10.50
N ASP A 209 14.60 3.59 -9.96
CA ASP A 209 15.07 4.72 -9.18
C ASP A 209 14.72 4.54 -7.70
N VAL A 210 15.70 4.77 -6.82
CA VAL A 210 15.48 4.87 -5.36
C VAL A 210 15.18 6.32 -5.03
N LEU A 211 13.98 6.59 -4.51
CA LEU A 211 13.47 7.95 -4.31
C LEU A 211 13.61 8.45 -2.89
N ALA A 212 13.49 7.54 -1.91
CA ALA A 212 13.63 7.89 -0.50
C ALA A 212 14.27 6.74 0.28
N LYS A 213 15.22 7.09 1.16
CA LYS A 213 16.01 6.12 1.93
C LYS A 213 16.34 6.65 3.31
N SER A 214 16.38 5.77 4.29
CA SER A 214 16.89 6.01 5.64
C SER A 214 18.26 5.36 5.81
N GLU A 215 19.17 6.01 6.53
CA GLU A 215 20.42 5.39 6.94
C GLU A 215 20.20 4.21 7.92
N GLU A 216 19.16 4.30 8.76
CA GLU A 216 18.87 3.30 9.78
C GLU A 216 18.14 2.06 9.22
N VAL A 217 17.15 2.26 8.35
CA VAL A 217 16.19 1.21 7.97
C VAL A 217 16.16 0.92 6.46
N GLY A 218 16.99 1.61 5.67
CA GLY A 218 17.13 1.37 4.23
C GLY A 218 16.08 2.07 3.37
N THR A 219 15.92 1.58 2.15
CA THR A 219 15.03 2.15 1.13
C THR A 219 13.58 2.12 1.57
N LEU A 220 12.90 3.28 1.52
CA LEU A 220 11.46 3.39 1.73
C LEU A 220 10.69 3.38 0.42
N ILE A 221 11.08 4.22 -0.54
CA ILE A 221 10.37 4.39 -1.81
C ILE A 221 11.34 4.12 -2.96
N ALA A 222 10.96 3.20 -3.82
CA ALA A 222 11.59 3.00 -5.13
C ALA A 222 10.50 2.89 -6.20
N ALA A 223 10.84 3.22 -7.45
CA ALA A 223 9.90 3.13 -8.56
C ALA A 223 10.63 2.81 -9.87
N THR A 224 9.95 2.12 -10.78
CA THR A 224 10.44 2.02 -12.15
C THR A 224 10.30 3.37 -12.87
N LYS A 225 11.23 3.69 -13.76
CA LYS A 225 11.28 4.99 -14.51
C LYS A 225 10.03 5.26 -15.33
N ASP A 226 9.33 4.21 -15.73
CA ASP A 226 8.04 4.27 -16.43
C ASP A 226 6.83 4.40 -15.48
N PHE A 227 7.06 4.46 -14.16
CA PHE A 227 6.02 4.52 -13.11
C PHE A 227 5.06 3.33 -13.08
N ARG A 228 5.38 2.25 -13.78
CA ARG A 228 4.53 1.05 -13.84
C ARG A 228 4.58 0.26 -12.54
N LYS A 229 5.69 0.31 -11.81
CA LYS A 229 5.87 -0.40 -10.53
C LYS A 229 6.46 0.54 -9.48
N ILE A 230 5.76 0.64 -8.35
CA ILE A 230 6.15 1.47 -7.22
C ILE A 230 6.24 0.58 -5.98
N PHE A 231 7.29 0.76 -5.20
CA PHE A 231 7.62 -0.03 -4.04
C PHE A 231 7.76 0.87 -2.82
N VAL A 232 6.97 0.63 -1.79
CA VAL A 232 7.02 1.34 -0.50
C VAL A 232 7.25 0.30 0.59
N THR A 233 8.45 0.23 1.15
CA THR A 233 8.83 -0.83 2.13
C THR A 233 8.34 -0.56 3.54
N GLY A 234 7.84 0.65 3.82
CA GLY A 234 7.23 1.06 5.08
C GLY A 234 5.72 1.19 4.96
N HIS A 235 5.12 1.93 5.91
CA HIS A 235 3.67 2.04 6.07
C HIS A 235 3.22 3.50 6.21
N ILE A 236 3.38 4.31 5.16
CA ILE A 236 2.93 5.72 5.19
C ILE A 236 1.40 5.84 5.31
N GLU A 237 0.64 4.78 5.01
CA GLU A 237 -0.82 4.72 5.12
C GLU A 237 -1.32 4.56 6.57
N TYR A 238 -0.46 4.19 7.52
CA TYR A 238 -0.84 3.89 8.89
C TYR A 238 -1.44 5.08 9.63
N ASP A 239 -2.42 4.78 10.49
CA ASP A 239 -2.95 5.71 11.47
C ASP A 239 -1.98 5.97 12.61
N ALA A 240 -2.24 7.06 13.38
CA ALA A 240 -1.45 7.39 14.55
C ALA A 240 -1.34 6.22 15.54
N ASN A 241 -2.38 5.42 15.68
CA ASN A 241 -2.46 4.34 16.69
C ASN A 241 -2.10 2.95 16.15
N THR A 242 -1.77 2.79 14.86
CA THR A 242 -1.55 1.45 14.29
C THR A 242 -0.38 0.73 14.95
N LEU A 243 0.79 1.38 15.08
CA LEU A 243 1.94 0.78 15.77
C LEU A 243 1.67 0.56 17.27
N HIS A 244 0.89 1.44 17.93
CA HIS A 244 0.46 1.23 19.30
C HIS A 244 -0.37 -0.05 19.45
N ASN A 245 -1.34 -0.24 18.55
CA ASN A 245 -2.18 -1.43 18.56
C ASN A 245 -1.37 -2.73 18.30
N GLU A 246 -0.37 -2.67 17.44
CA GLU A 246 0.56 -3.77 17.22
C GLU A 246 1.40 -4.04 18.47
N TYR A 247 2.00 -3.02 19.06
CA TYR A 247 2.78 -3.12 20.30
C TYR A 247 1.99 -3.74 21.45
N VAL A 248 0.80 -3.24 21.71
CA VAL A 248 -0.08 -3.75 22.79
C VAL A 248 -0.51 -5.19 22.50
N ARG A 249 -0.86 -5.51 21.27
CA ARG A 249 -1.20 -6.89 20.85
C ARG A 249 -0.06 -7.86 21.16
N ASP A 250 1.15 -7.53 20.71
CA ASP A 250 2.31 -8.42 20.79
C ASP A 250 2.77 -8.54 22.25
N LYS A 251 2.76 -7.43 23.02
CA LYS A 251 3.02 -7.41 24.46
C LYS A 251 2.04 -8.27 25.23
N ASN A 252 0.73 -8.17 24.95
CA ASN A 252 -0.30 -9.00 25.59
C ASN A 252 -0.23 -10.48 25.21
N SER A 253 0.38 -10.78 24.07
CA SER A 253 0.64 -12.15 23.60
C SER A 253 1.98 -12.71 24.11
N ASN A 254 2.69 -12.00 24.98
CA ASN A 254 4.02 -12.33 25.49
C ASN A 254 5.06 -12.58 24.37
N LEU A 255 4.89 -11.92 23.24
CA LEU A 255 5.90 -11.92 22.17
C LEU A 255 7.00 -10.91 22.51
N PRO A 256 8.26 -11.18 22.11
CA PRO A 256 9.33 -10.22 22.27
C PRO A 256 9.08 -9.01 21.39
N ILE A 257 8.77 -7.88 22.00
CA ILE A 257 8.52 -6.62 21.31
C ILE A 257 9.05 -5.45 22.11
N GLU A 258 9.81 -4.59 21.47
CA GLU A 258 10.30 -3.34 22.04
C GLU A 258 9.31 -2.20 21.78
N VAL A 259 9.42 -1.14 22.56
CA VAL A 259 8.66 0.10 22.34
C VAL A 259 9.00 0.65 20.95
N PRO A 260 8.02 1.02 20.11
CA PRO A 260 8.31 1.54 18.77
C PRO A 260 9.22 2.78 18.85
N VAL A 261 10.33 2.75 18.10
CA VAL A 261 11.34 3.81 18.07
C VAL A 261 10.74 5.12 17.56
N ASN A 262 11.04 6.24 18.21
CA ASN A 262 10.62 7.60 17.81
C ASN A 262 9.10 7.78 17.62
N TYR A 263 8.29 6.93 18.22
CA TYR A 263 6.85 6.92 18.00
C TYR A 263 6.07 7.68 19.07
N TYR A 264 6.33 7.36 20.33
CA TYR A 264 5.69 8.07 21.44
C TYR A 264 6.42 9.38 21.79
N PRO A 265 5.70 10.43 22.23
CA PRO A 265 6.33 11.65 22.71
C PRO A 265 7.28 11.37 23.88
N GLY A 266 8.59 11.65 23.69
CA GLY A 266 9.63 11.38 24.68
C GLY A 266 9.89 9.89 24.96
N ASN A 267 9.54 9.01 24.02
CA ASN A 267 9.61 7.55 24.15
C ASN A 267 8.81 6.97 25.32
N ASP A 268 7.77 7.64 25.76
CA ASP A 268 6.90 7.27 26.87
C ASP A 268 5.63 6.61 26.33
N ASP A 269 5.51 5.29 26.47
CA ASP A 269 4.39 4.48 25.95
C ASP A 269 3.05 4.72 26.65
N THR A 270 3.05 5.52 27.71
CA THR A 270 1.82 6.00 28.36
C THR A 270 1.19 7.21 27.67
N LYS A 271 1.93 7.87 26.77
CA LYS A 271 1.48 9.04 26.02
C LYS A 271 0.81 8.67 24.71
N VAL A 272 -0.14 9.52 24.30
CA VAL A 272 -0.82 9.34 23.01
C VAL A 272 0.16 9.61 21.85
N PRO A 273 0.32 8.66 20.92
CA PRO A 273 1.20 8.85 19.77
C PRO A 273 0.67 9.94 18.81
N LYS A 274 1.61 10.61 18.13
CA LYS A 274 1.28 11.65 17.17
C LYS A 274 1.61 11.19 15.75
N ASN A 275 0.65 11.32 14.82
CA ASN A 275 0.92 11.08 13.40
C ASN A 275 1.76 12.23 12.84
N ARG A 276 3.02 11.96 12.49
CA ARG A 276 3.99 12.91 11.92
C ARG A 276 4.28 12.67 10.44
N TRP A 277 3.64 11.67 9.82
CA TRP A 277 3.80 11.27 8.41
C TRP A 277 2.54 11.51 7.56
N ARG A 278 1.43 11.96 8.16
CA ARG A 278 0.15 12.13 7.46
C ARG A 278 0.24 13.03 6.23
N GLY A 279 0.95 14.16 6.33
CA GLY A 279 1.08 15.09 5.22
C GLY A 279 1.79 14.47 4.02
N VAL A 280 2.88 13.76 4.28
CA VAL A 280 3.65 13.01 3.27
C VAL A 280 2.80 11.91 2.63
N ALA A 281 2.03 11.16 3.44
CA ALA A 281 1.13 10.13 2.92
C ALA A 281 0.11 10.70 1.93
N TYR A 282 -0.58 11.76 2.29
CA TYR A 282 -1.54 12.43 1.39
C TYR A 282 -0.88 12.92 0.12
N LEU A 283 0.30 13.54 0.23
CA LEU A 283 1.02 14.08 -0.91
C LEU A 283 1.51 12.98 -1.85
N PHE A 284 2.04 11.88 -1.31
CA PHE A 284 2.48 10.72 -2.09
C PHE A 284 1.34 10.10 -2.89
N TYR A 285 0.21 9.81 -2.23
CA TYR A 285 -0.95 9.22 -2.91
C TYR A 285 -1.56 10.19 -3.92
N HIS A 286 -1.59 11.49 -3.63
CA HIS A 286 -2.02 12.51 -4.59
C HIS A 286 -1.11 12.56 -5.82
N ASN A 287 0.20 12.53 -5.62
CA ASN A 287 1.20 12.52 -6.70
C ASN A 287 1.08 11.27 -7.56
N TRP A 288 0.90 10.08 -6.93
CA TRP A 288 0.68 8.83 -7.64
C TRP A 288 -0.60 8.86 -8.47
N LEU A 289 -1.72 9.28 -7.89
CA LEU A 289 -3.00 9.40 -8.60
C LEU A 289 -2.92 10.39 -9.77
N ASN A 290 -2.22 11.51 -9.57
CA ASN A 290 -2.01 12.48 -10.64
C ASN A 290 -1.18 11.88 -11.79
N GLN A 291 -0.10 11.16 -11.48
CA GLN A 291 0.71 10.45 -12.48
C GLN A 291 -0.12 9.40 -13.23
N VAL A 292 -0.88 8.60 -12.51
CA VAL A 292 -1.81 7.62 -13.10
C VAL A 292 -2.80 8.30 -14.05
N TYR A 293 -3.44 9.39 -13.61
CA TYR A 293 -4.40 10.13 -14.42
C TYR A 293 -3.80 10.72 -15.71
N GLN A 294 -2.57 11.25 -15.61
CA GLN A 294 -1.90 11.91 -16.74
C GLN A 294 -1.37 10.92 -17.79
N GLN A 295 -0.99 9.70 -17.38
CA GLN A 295 -0.27 8.77 -18.24
C GLN A 295 -1.10 7.57 -18.69
N THR A 296 -2.18 7.24 -17.98
CA THR A 296 -3.03 6.11 -18.38
C THR A 296 -3.79 6.45 -19.66
N PRO A 297 -3.79 5.56 -20.68
CA PRO A 297 -4.61 5.76 -21.88
C PRO A 297 -6.09 5.83 -21.52
N TYR A 298 -6.84 6.67 -22.25
CA TYR A 298 -8.29 6.79 -22.03
C TYR A 298 -9.01 5.46 -22.22
N ASP A 299 -8.65 4.71 -23.23
CA ASP A 299 -9.07 3.32 -23.43
C ASP A 299 -8.06 2.38 -22.80
N LEU A 300 -8.44 1.78 -21.67
CA LEU A 300 -7.56 0.88 -20.91
C LEU A 300 -7.21 -0.40 -21.68
N THR A 301 -7.96 -0.76 -22.74
CA THR A 301 -7.62 -1.93 -23.58
C THR A 301 -6.36 -1.72 -24.40
N GLU A 302 -5.80 -0.51 -24.42
CA GLU A 302 -4.51 -0.20 -25.05
C GLU A 302 -3.31 -0.53 -24.15
N LEU A 303 -3.55 -0.86 -22.89
CA LEU A 303 -2.52 -1.33 -21.98
C LEU A 303 -1.94 -2.65 -22.47
N GLY A 304 -0.61 -2.72 -22.61
CA GLY A 304 0.09 -3.94 -23.05
C GLY A 304 0.18 -4.17 -24.56
N LYS A 305 -0.24 -3.18 -25.36
CA LYS A 305 -0.03 -3.20 -26.82
C LYS A 305 1.34 -2.65 -27.21
#